data_1d87fa88e9cb9ec8f20841a21bd39c20
#
_entry.id   1d87fa88e9cb9ec8f20841a21bd39c20
#
_cell.length_a   1.000
_cell.length_b   1.000
_cell.length_c   1.000
_cell.angle_alpha   90.00
_cell.angle_beta   90.00
_cell.angle_gamma   90.00
#
_symmetry.space_group_name_H-M   'P 1'
#
loop_
_entity.id
_entity.type
_entity.pdbx_description
1 polymer ?
#
loop_
_entity_poly.entity_id
_entity_poly.type
_entity_poly.pdbx_seq_one_letter_code
_entity_poly.pdbx_strand_id
1 'polypeptide(L)'
;MRIVQLANFYGPRSGGLRTALHHLGEGYVAAGHEVVLIVPGSRRSEEVLPTGALRITLPALGIPWTGGYRAADPRRVADVLSGLSPDVLEVSDRLTLRGFGRWAGRRGVASVMISHERLDRLLGQFLPGPAARRCADVANRRTAADYDMVVCTTDFAREEFLRIGAPNVELVPLGVDLDLFSPRRRDLGLRADLGVAGHPMLVHCGRLSVEKRVDRSIEAVGALHRAGAPARLVVAGDGPRRESLERRARTLPALPGGAPAVHFTGFINDRAMVAKLLATADVSLAPGPHETFGLAALEALAAGTPVVASRSSALADIVTAECGAIAADRPRAFARAVTDVLAMPTSGRRLAARSRAEQFGWPRAVAGMLAVLGR
;
A
#
# COMPACT_ATOMS: atom_id res chain seq x y z
N MET A 1 9.77 -25.77 -5.86
CA MET A 1 9.81 -24.89 -7.05
C MET A 1 10.79 -23.77 -6.82
N ARG A 2 11.44 -23.30 -7.88
CA ARG A 2 12.17 -22.02 -7.87
C ARG A 2 11.25 -20.92 -8.36
N ILE A 3 10.84 -20.04 -7.45
CA ILE A 3 9.96 -18.89 -7.71
C ILE A 3 10.83 -17.65 -7.87
N VAL A 4 10.76 -16.99 -9.02
CA VAL A 4 11.48 -15.73 -9.24
C VAL A 4 10.49 -14.58 -9.22
N GLN A 5 10.66 -13.67 -8.24
CA GLN A 5 9.91 -12.43 -8.12
C GLN A 5 10.67 -11.29 -8.84
N LEU A 6 10.01 -10.63 -9.76
CA LEU A 6 10.58 -9.56 -10.57
C LEU A 6 9.82 -8.25 -10.34
N ALA A 7 10.52 -7.21 -9.83
CA ALA A 7 9.91 -5.93 -9.54
C ALA A 7 10.86 -4.76 -9.82
N ASN A 8 10.38 -3.71 -10.50
CA ASN A 8 11.13 -2.47 -10.66
C ASN A 8 10.79 -1.53 -9.51
N PHE A 9 9.82 -0.94 -9.29
CA PHE A 9 9.46 0.09 -8.28
C PHE A 9 9.82 -0.26 -6.81
N TYR A 10 10.94 -0.92 -6.63
CA TYR A 10 11.49 -1.36 -5.36
C TYR A 10 12.60 -0.41 -4.90
N GLY A 11 12.39 0.28 -3.79
CA GLY A 11 13.35 1.23 -3.23
C GLY A 11 13.41 1.15 -1.70
N PRO A 12 14.44 1.73 -1.07
CA PRO A 12 14.61 1.71 0.40
C PRO A 12 13.41 2.29 1.16
N ARG A 13 12.71 3.23 0.53
CA ARG A 13 11.53 3.91 1.08
C ARG A 13 10.22 3.52 0.37
N SER A 14 10.23 2.50 -0.50
CA SER A 14 9.00 1.97 -1.09
C SER A 14 8.26 1.14 -0.04
N GLY A 15 7.04 1.57 0.34
CA GLY A 15 6.27 0.93 1.41
C GLY A 15 5.61 -0.38 0.94
N GLY A 16 4.43 -0.28 0.34
CA GLY A 16 3.53 -1.41 0.11
C GLY A 16 4.11 -2.54 -0.73
N LEU A 17 4.69 -2.24 -1.91
CA LEU A 17 5.23 -3.27 -2.81
C LEU A 17 6.38 -4.05 -2.16
N ARG A 18 7.33 -3.35 -1.51
CA ARG A 18 8.44 -4.00 -0.82
C ARG A 18 7.94 -4.91 0.30
N THR A 19 7.00 -4.44 1.11
CA THR A 19 6.38 -5.23 2.18
C THR A 19 5.70 -6.47 1.62
N ALA A 20 4.94 -6.35 0.55
CA ALA A 20 4.26 -7.47 -0.10
C ALA A 20 5.27 -8.52 -0.61
N LEU A 21 6.28 -8.10 -1.38
CA LEU A 21 7.29 -9.02 -1.92
C LEU A 21 8.06 -9.77 -0.82
N HIS A 22 8.42 -9.07 0.28
CA HIS A 22 9.14 -9.70 1.38
C HIS A 22 8.28 -10.74 2.10
N HIS A 23 7.04 -10.43 2.47
CA HIS A 23 6.18 -11.38 3.18
C HIS A 23 5.72 -12.55 2.30
N LEU A 24 5.46 -12.31 1.02
CA LEU A 24 5.17 -13.40 0.08
C LEU A 24 6.41 -14.30 -0.06
N GLY A 25 7.59 -13.70 -0.29
CA GLY A 25 8.85 -14.46 -0.40
C GLY A 25 9.19 -15.25 0.85
N GLU A 26 9.01 -14.67 2.04
CA GLU A 26 9.16 -15.35 3.33
C GLU A 26 8.21 -16.54 3.45
N GLY A 27 6.94 -16.35 3.10
CA GLY A 27 5.95 -17.42 3.12
C GLY A 27 6.25 -18.54 2.13
N TYR A 28 6.76 -18.21 0.94
CA TYR A 28 7.15 -19.21 -0.05
C TYR A 28 8.38 -20.03 0.43
N VAL A 29 9.37 -19.36 1.04
CA VAL A 29 10.53 -20.04 1.64
C VAL A 29 10.07 -20.97 2.77
N ALA A 30 9.18 -20.50 3.66
CA ALA A 30 8.63 -21.30 4.73
C ALA A 30 7.83 -22.52 4.22
N ALA A 31 7.25 -22.42 3.02
CA ALA A 31 6.58 -23.54 2.33
C ALA A 31 7.54 -24.47 1.57
N GLY A 32 8.86 -24.29 1.69
CA GLY A 32 9.90 -25.15 1.09
C GLY A 32 10.25 -24.81 -0.35
N HIS A 33 9.96 -23.60 -0.82
CA HIS A 33 10.32 -23.14 -2.17
C HIS A 33 11.62 -22.34 -2.15
N GLU A 34 12.39 -22.41 -3.23
CA GLU A 34 13.52 -21.52 -3.48
C GLU A 34 12.99 -20.19 -4.05
N VAL A 35 13.34 -19.07 -3.41
CA VAL A 35 12.85 -17.75 -3.82
C VAL A 35 13.99 -16.84 -4.22
N VAL A 36 13.89 -16.25 -5.39
CA VAL A 36 14.83 -15.24 -5.89
C VAL A 36 14.08 -13.96 -6.21
N LEU A 37 14.47 -12.86 -5.55
CA LEU A 37 13.91 -11.53 -5.77
C LEU A 37 14.86 -10.69 -6.62
N ILE A 38 14.47 -10.37 -7.87
CA ILE A 38 15.24 -9.51 -8.77
C ILE A 38 14.69 -8.09 -8.72
N VAL A 39 15.56 -7.13 -8.35
CA VAL A 39 15.21 -5.71 -8.18
C VAL A 39 16.24 -4.78 -8.81
N PRO A 40 15.86 -3.54 -9.19
CA PRO A 40 16.79 -2.55 -9.71
C PRO A 40 17.60 -1.89 -8.59
N GLY A 41 18.83 -1.52 -8.89
CA GLY A 41 19.69 -0.75 -8.00
C GLY A 41 20.76 0.06 -8.72
N SER A 42 21.75 0.58 -7.99
CA SER A 42 22.87 1.34 -8.57
C SER A 42 23.97 0.43 -9.08
N ARG A 43 24.14 -0.75 -8.51
CA ARG A 43 25.16 -1.75 -8.85
C ARG A 43 24.59 -3.16 -8.72
N ARG A 44 25.25 -4.14 -9.34
CA ARG A 44 24.95 -5.55 -9.14
C ARG A 44 25.35 -5.97 -7.72
N SER A 45 24.46 -6.67 -7.05
CA SER A 45 24.75 -7.34 -5.78
C SER A 45 23.83 -8.55 -5.61
N GLU A 46 24.30 -9.51 -4.84
CA GLU A 46 23.54 -10.69 -4.44
C GLU A 46 23.59 -10.79 -2.92
N GLU A 47 22.46 -11.02 -2.30
CA GLU A 47 22.31 -11.03 -0.85
C GLU A 47 21.19 -11.96 -0.42
N VAL A 48 21.47 -12.84 0.54
CA VAL A 48 20.41 -13.64 1.18
C VAL A 48 19.72 -12.76 2.21
N LEU A 49 18.43 -12.56 2.03
CA LEU A 49 17.61 -11.78 2.96
C LEU A 49 17.35 -12.57 4.26
N PRO A 50 17.02 -11.89 5.36
CA PRO A 50 16.60 -12.56 6.60
C PRO A 50 15.42 -13.52 6.42
N THR A 51 14.62 -13.32 5.37
CA THR A 51 13.51 -14.20 4.96
C THR A 51 13.95 -15.51 4.31
N GLY A 52 15.26 -15.69 4.03
CA GLY A 52 15.81 -16.83 3.30
C GLY A 52 15.78 -16.68 1.76
N ALA A 53 15.11 -15.67 1.22
CA ALA A 53 15.09 -15.41 -0.21
C ALA A 53 16.43 -14.80 -0.69
N LEU A 54 16.92 -15.20 -1.87
CA LEU A 54 18.06 -14.59 -2.54
C LEU A 54 17.63 -13.30 -3.24
N ARG A 55 18.19 -12.15 -2.87
CA ARG A 55 17.99 -10.90 -3.59
C ARG A 55 19.11 -10.65 -4.59
N ILE A 56 18.77 -10.51 -5.85
CA ILE A 56 19.67 -10.07 -6.92
C ILE A 56 19.31 -8.63 -7.30
N THR A 57 20.25 -7.72 -7.09
CA THR A 57 20.09 -6.32 -7.49
C THR A 57 20.79 -6.13 -8.83
N LEU A 58 20.09 -5.54 -9.81
CA LEU A 58 20.65 -5.27 -11.13
C LEU A 58 20.88 -3.76 -11.33
N PRO A 59 22.01 -3.38 -11.96
CA PRO A 59 22.24 -1.99 -12.34
C PRO A 59 21.09 -1.48 -13.22
N ALA A 60 20.53 -0.32 -12.82
CA ALA A 60 19.34 0.21 -13.45
C ALA A 60 19.43 1.74 -13.55
N LEU A 61 18.86 2.29 -14.63
CA LEU A 61 18.78 3.72 -14.84
C LEU A 61 17.71 4.34 -13.93
N GLY A 62 18.02 5.47 -13.32
CA GLY A 62 17.05 6.27 -12.58
C GLY A 62 16.02 6.86 -13.52
N ILE A 63 14.74 6.78 -13.16
CA ILE A 63 13.67 7.42 -13.91
C ILE A 63 13.48 8.82 -13.30
N PRO A 64 13.73 9.90 -14.07
CA PRO A 64 13.58 11.28 -13.58
C PRO A 64 12.15 11.50 -13.02
N TRP A 65 12.05 12.36 -12.00
CA TRP A 65 10.76 12.82 -11.43
C TRP A 65 9.91 11.76 -10.74
N THR A 66 10.37 10.48 -10.64
CA THR A 66 9.60 9.38 -10.05
C THR A 66 9.88 9.16 -8.54
N GLY A 67 10.71 10.00 -7.93
CA GLY A 67 11.07 9.86 -6.51
C GLY A 67 12.02 8.69 -6.21
N GLY A 68 12.92 8.39 -7.16
CA GLY A 68 14.01 7.42 -6.97
C GLY A 68 13.73 6.03 -7.55
N TYR A 69 12.68 5.89 -8.36
CA TYR A 69 12.46 4.64 -9.10
C TYR A 69 13.50 4.45 -10.21
N ARG A 70 13.81 3.18 -10.47
CA ARG A 70 14.77 2.75 -11.47
C ARG A 70 14.15 1.69 -12.37
N ALA A 71 14.58 1.64 -13.62
CA ALA A 71 14.23 0.59 -14.57
C ALA A 71 15.46 -0.23 -14.93
N ALA A 72 15.39 -1.53 -14.71
CA ALA A 72 16.44 -2.45 -15.11
C ALA A 72 16.41 -2.69 -16.63
N ASP A 73 17.58 -2.90 -17.23
CA ASP A 73 17.71 -3.27 -18.64
C ASP A 73 17.06 -4.66 -18.85
N PRO A 74 16.02 -4.78 -19.71
CA PRO A 74 15.36 -6.06 -19.96
C PRO A 74 16.28 -7.16 -20.45
N ARG A 75 17.36 -6.83 -21.17
CA ARG A 75 18.33 -7.83 -21.65
C ARG A 75 19.06 -8.47 -20.47
N ARG A 76 19.58 -7.65 -19.56
CA ARG A 76 20.25 -8.13 -18.35
C ARG A 76 19.33 -8.96 -17.44
N VAL A 77 18.07 -8.53 -17.32
CA VAL A 77 17.05 -9.30 -16.59
C VAL A 77 16.85 -10.67 -17.26
N ALA A 78 16.73 -10.73 -18.60
CA ALA A 78 16.54 -11.97 -19.34
C ALA A 78 17.75 -12.92 -19.21
N ASP A 79 18.98 -12.38 -19.20
CA ASP A 79 20.21 -13.17 -19.02
C ASP A 79 20.22 -13.82 -17.62
N VAL A 80 19.91 -13.03 -16.56
CA VAL A 80 19.85 -13.54 -15.19
C VAL A 80 18.74 -14.59 -15.05
N LEU A 81 17.54 -14.34 -15.58
CA LEU A 81 16.43 -15.30 -15.57
C LEU A 81 16.80 -16.61 -16.29
N SER A 82 17.50 -16.52 -17.41
CA SER A 82 17.95 -17.71 -18.16
C SER A 82 18.95 -18.55 -17.36
N GLY A 83 19.84 -17.91 -16.59
CA GLY A 83 20.78 -18.60 -15.70
C GLY A 83 20.13 -19.22 -14.47
N LEU A 84 19.03 -18.63 -13.99
CA LEU A 84 18.30 -19.13 -12.84
C LEU A 84 17.38 -20.32 -13.16
N SER A 85 16.91 -20.44 -14.41
CA SER A 85 15.96 -21.48 -14.83
C SER A 85 14.76 -21.58 -13.89
N PRO A 86 13.92 -20.51 -13.76
CA PRO A 86 12.80 -20.53 -12.85
C PRO A 86 11.72 -21.54 -13.25
N ASP A 87 11.07 -22.16 -12.26
CA ASP A 87 9.84 -22.92 -12.49
C ASP A 87 8.65 -21.95 -12.68
N VAL A 88 8.65 -20.83 -11.91
CA VAL A 88 7.60 -19.82 -11.95
C VAL A 88 8.20 -18.41 -11.93
N LEU A 89 7.67 -17.53 -12.76
CA LEU A 89 8.00 -16.11 -12.81
C LEU A 89 6.83 -15.26 -12.30
N GLU A 90 7.03 -14.60 -11.18
CA GLU A 90 6.08 -13.63 -10.60
C GLU A 90 6.53 -12.20 -10.92
N VAL A 91 5.72 -11.43 -11.62
CA VAL A 91 6.07 -10.08 -12.05
C VAL A 91 5.15 -9.05 -11.40
N SER A 92 5.74 -8.07 -10.72
CA SER A 92 5.03 -7.01 -9.97
C SER A 92 5.14 -5.63 -10.64
N ASP A 93 5.35 -5.57 -11.95
CA ASP A 93 5.42 -4.31 -12.72
C ASP A 93 4.80 -4.48 -14.10
N ARG A 94 3.65 -3.86 -14.30
CA ARG A 94 2.88 -3.91 -15.57
C ARG A 94 3.38 -2.93 -16.64
N LEU A 95 4.33 -2.05 -16.31
CA LEU A 95 4.81 -1.02 -17.22
C LEU A 95 6.11 -1.42 -17.90
N THR A 96 7.16 -1.59 -17.12
CA THR A 96 8.52 -1.77 -17.66
C THR A 96 8.91 -3.24 -17.78
N LEU A 97 8.30 -4.14 -17.00
CA LEU A 97 8.61 -5.58 -16.98
C LEU A 97 7.52 -6.46 -17.60
N ARG A 98 6.44 -5.88 -18.10
CA ARG A 98 5.31 -6.60 -18.69
C ARG A 98 5.74 -7.63 -19.77
N GLY A 99 6.76 -7.32 -20.56
CA GLY A 99 7.24 -8.19 -21.63
C GLY A 99 7.78 -9.56 -21.17
N PHE A 100 8.01 -9.74 -19.87
CA PHE A 100 8.54 -11.01 -19.33
C PHE A 100 7.51 -12.14 -19.28
N GLY A 101 6.21 -11.88 -19.38
CA GLY A 101 5.22 -12.94 -19.62
C GLY A 101 5.50 -13.68 -20.94
N ARG A 102 5.71 -12.93 -22.04
CA ARG A 102 6.09 -13.55 -23.32
C ARG A 102 7.46 -14.25 -23.28
N TRP A 103 8.40 -13.74 -22.50
CA TRP A 103 9.68 -14.40 -22.28
C TRP A 103 9.48 -15.76 -21.60
N ALA A 104 8.64 -15.83 -20.58
CA ALA A 104 8.28 -17.03 -19.85
C ALA A 104 7.56 -18.05 -20.75
N GLY A 105 6.50 -17.63 -21.45
CA GLY A 105 5.71 -18.50 -22.34
C GLY A 105 6.55 -19.16 -23.45
N ARG A 106 7.53 -18.44 -24.04
CA ARG A 106 8.46 -19.02 -25.02
C ARG A 106 9.41 -20.07 -24.44
N ARG A 107 9.53 -20.18 -23.12
CA ARG A 107 10.42 -21.11 -22.40
C ARG A 107 9.68 -22.16 -21.60
N GLY A 108 8.34 -22.16 -21.64
CA GLY A 108 7.52 -23.07 -20.84
C GLY A 108 7.61 -22.80 -19.34
N VAL A 109 7.94 -21.56 -18.95
CA VAL A 109 7.97 -21.12 -17.55
C VAL A 109 6.61 -20.57 -17.19
N ALA A 110 5.99 -21.07 -16.13
CA ALA A 110 4.73 -20.53 -15.60
C ALA A 110 4.89 -19.05 -15.20
N SER A 111 3.90 -18.21 -15.51
CA SER A 111 4.01 -16.77 -15.35
C SER A 111 2.80 -16.13 -14.71
N VAL A 112 3.03 -15.31 -13.70
CA VAL A 112 1.99 -14.59 -12.97
C VAL A 112 2.30 -13.09 -12.94
N MET A 113 1.33 -12.27 -13.36
CA MET A 113 1.39 -10.82 -13.20
C MET A 113 0.60 -10.41 -11.97
N ILE A 114 1.26 -9.77 -11.00
CA ILE A 114 0.56 -9.16 -9.85
C ILE A 114 0.21 -7.71 -10.15
N SER A 115 -1.07 -7.39 -10.13
CA SER A 115 -1.59 -6.05 -10.34
C SER A 115 -1.71 -5.30 -9.01
N HIS A 116 -0.68 -4.51 -8.68
CA HIS A 116 -0.64 -3.68 -7.48
C HIS A 116 -1.29 -2.30 -7.66
N GLU A 117 -1.63 -1.90 -8.89
CA GLU A 117 -2.20 -0.59 -9.22
C GLU A 117 -3.27 -0.68 -10.30
N ARG A 118 -4.11 0.36 -10.38
CA ARG A 118 -5.01 0.56 -11.51
C ARG A 118 -4.35 1.41 -12.59
N LEU A 119 -4.21 0.83 -13.78
CA LEU A 119 -3.53 1.51 -14.89
C LEU A 119 -4.36 2.67 -15.45
N ASP A 120 -5.69 2.55 -15.50
CA ASP A 120 -6.57 3.65 -15.93
C ASP A 120 -6.47 4.88 -15.01
N ARG A 121 -6.28 4.67 -13.70
CA ARG A 121 -6.09 5.74 -12.72
C ARG A 121 -4.69 6.35 -12.80
N LEU A 122 -3.68 5.52 -13.03
CA LEU A 122 -2.31 6.00 -13.23
C LEU A 122 -2.20 6.86 -14.48
N LEU A 123 -2.70 6.37 -15.61
CA LEU A 123 -2.71 7.12 -16.89
C LEU A 123 -3.61 8.36 -16.84
N GLY A 124 -4.67 8.33 -16.04
CA GLY A 124 -5.58 9.48 -15.84
C GLY A 124 -4.93 10.71 -15.19
N GLN A 125 -3.70 10.56 -14.64
CA GLN A 125 -2.90 11.71 -14.18
C GLN A 125 -2.28 12.51 -15.34
N PHE A 126 -2.18 11.92 -16.54
CA PHE A 126 -1.51 12.51 -17.71
C PHE A 126 -2.43 12.60 -18.94
N LEU A 127 -3.50 11.83 -18.98
CA LEU A 127 -4.42 11.72 -20.13
C LEU A 127 -5.87 12.03 -19.71
N PRO A 128 -6.70 12.56 -20.61
CA PRO A 128 -8.14 12.63 -20.38
C PRO A 128 -8.73 11.25 -20.06
N GLY A 129 -9.70 11.19 -19.15
CA GLY A 129 -10.24 9.95 -18.61
C GLY A 129 -10.63 8.89 -19.66
N PRO A 130 -11.36 9.20 -20.74
CA PRO A 130 -11.67 8.22 -21.80
C PRO A 130 -10.43 7.68 -22.52
N ALA A 131 -9.43 8.51 -22.79
CA ALA A 131 -8.17 8.09 -23.43
C ALA A 131 -7.35 7.22 -22.48
N ALA A 132 -7.20 7.63 -21.21
CA ALA A 132 -6.53 6.84 -20.17
C ALA A 132 -7.14 5.44 -20.06
N ARG A 133 -8.47 5.35 -20.03
CA ARG A 133 -9.20 4.08 -19.96
C ARG A 133 -8.94 3.19 -21.18
N ARG A 134 -9.03 3.75 -22.40
CA ARG A 134 -8.74 2.99 -23.64
C ARG A 134 -7.30 2.47 -23.68
N CYS A 135 -6.34 3.31 -23.33
CA CYS A 135 -4.92 2.91 -23.26
C CYS A 135 -4.70 1.79 -22.22
N ALA A 136 -5.33 1.92 -21.03
CA ALA A 136 -5.29 0.90 -20.02
C ALA A 136 -5.91 -0.41 -20.49
N ASP A 137 -7.08 -0.38 -21.16
CA ASP A 137 -7.75 -1.56 -21.68
C ASP A 137 -6.88 -2.32 -22.72
N VAL A 138 -6.22 -1.58 -23.61
CA VAL A 138 -5.28 -2.18 -24.59
C VAL A 138 -4.09 -2.83 -23.88
N ALA A 139 -3.51 -2.15 -22.90
CA ALA A 139 -2.38 -2.67 -22.13
C ALA A 139 -2.79 -3.90 -21.31
N ASN A 140 -3.96 -3.88 -20.68
CA ASN A 140 -4.47 -4.98 -19.87
C ASN A 140 -4.81 -6.23 -20.73
N ARG A 141 -5.40 -6.06 -21.94
CA ARG A 141 -5.57 -7.18 -22.88
C ARG A 141 -4.25 -7.86 -23.23
N ARG A 142 -3.20 -7.06 -23.48
CA ARG A 142 -1.86 -7.59 -23.74
C ARG A 142 -1.27 -8.29 -22.53
N THR A 143 -1.49 -7.74 -21.32
CA THR A 143 -1.04 -8.38 -20.09
C THR A 143 -1.74 -9.72 -19.88
N ALA A 144 -3.07 -9.79 -20.02
CA ALA A 144 -3.82 -11.02 -19.88
C ALA A 144 -3.44 -12.08 -20.94
N ALA A 145 -3.07 -11.64 -22.16
CA ALA A 145 -2.62 -12.53 -23.21
C ALA A 145 -1.16 -13.01 -23.05
N ASP A 146 -0.32 -12.22 -22.38
CA ASP A 146 1.12 -12.48 -22.25
C ASP A 146 1.45 -13.35 -21.01
N TYR A 147 0.53 -13.47 -20.03
CA TYR A 147 0.72 -14.20 -18.76
C TYR A 147 -0.28 -15.33 -18.61
N ASP A 148 0.13 -16.41 -17.95
CA ASP A 148 -0.77 -17.54 -17.65
C ASP A 148 -1.86 -17.08 -16.65
N MET A 149 -1.49 -16.29 -15.66
CA MET A 149 -2.42 -15.73 -14.66
C MET A 149 -2.14 -14.26 -14.36
N VAL A 150 -3.21 -13.53 -14.09
CA VAL A 150 -3.16 -12.17 -13.52
C VAL A 150 -3.78 -12.19 -12.13
N VAL A 151 -3.00 -11.85 -11.13
CA VAL A 151 -3.48 -11.73 -9.75
C VAL A 151 -3.78 -10.26 -9.45
N CYS A 152 -5.01 -9.97 -9.04
CA CYS A 152 -5.41 -8.69 -8.50
C CYS A 152 -5.52 -8.77 -6.98
N THR A 153 -5.08 -7.74 -6.28
CA THR A 153 -5.08 -7.72 -4.81
C THR A 153 -6.41 -7.26 -4.21
N THR A 154 -7.28 -6.64 -5.02
CA THR A 154 -8.61 -6.17 -4.63
C THR A 154 -9.58 -6.26 -5.81
N ASP A 155 -10.88 -6.26 -5.53
CA ASP A 155 -11.93 -6.14 -6.56
C ASP A 155 -11.80 -4.83 -7.33
N PHE A 156 -11.41 -3.76 -6.65
CA PHE A 156 -11.10 -2.47 -7.27
C PHE A 156 -10.01 -2.58 -8.34
N ALA A 157 -8.94 -3.33 -8.12
CA ALA A 157 -7.91 -3.58 -9.13
C ALA A 157 -8.39 -4.55 -10.21
N ARG A 158 -9.21 -5.55 -9.85
CA ARG A 158 -9.77 -6.57 -10.75
C ARG A 158 -10.73 -5.98 -11.78
N GLU A 159 -11.45 -4.91 -11.45
CA GLU A 159 -12.43 -4.27 -12.32
C GLU A 159 -11.89 -3.92 -13.73
N GLU A 160 -10.63 -3.51 -13.85
CA GLU A 160 -10.01 -3.21 -15.14
C GLU A 160 -9.92 -4.46 -16.05
N PHE A 161 -9.65 -5.62 -15.49
CA PHE A 161 -9.52 -6.87 -16.22
C PHE A 161 -10.87 -7.50 -16.51
N LEU A 162 -11.83 -7.42 -15.56
CA LEU A 162 -13.21 -7.84 -15.80
C LEU A 162 -13.86 -7.01 -16.92
N ARG A 163 -13.61 -5.71 -16.97
CA ARG A 163 -14.12 -4.81 -18.01
C ARG A 163 -13.70 -5.23 -19.43
N ILE A 164 -12.54 -5.85 -19.58
CA ILE A 164 -12.04 -6.32 -20.86
C ILE A 164 -12.33 -7.80 -21.14
N GLY A 165 -13.02 -8.49 -20.21
CA GLY A 165 -13.35 -9.91 -20.33
C GLY A 165 -12.13 -10.84 -20.22
N ALA A 166 -11.10 -10.46 -19.46
CA ALA A 166 -9.91 -11.30 -19.28
C ALA A 166 -10.28 -12.61 -18.53
N PRO A 167 -9.95 -13.80 -19.09
CA PRO A 167 -10.40 -15.08 -18.52
C PRO A 167 -9.52 -15.61 -17.38
N ASN A 168 -8.29 -15.13 -17.26
CA ASN A 168 -7.23 -15.63 -16.38
C ASN A 168 -6.92 -14.68 -15.22
N VAL A 169 -7.96 -14.21 -14.53
CA VAL A 169 -7.81 -13.23 -13.44
C VAL A 169 -8.28 -13.83 -12.12
N GLU A 170 -7.38 -13.83 -11.14
CA GLU A 170 -7.65 -14.28 -9.78
C GLU A 170 -7.58 -13.11 -8.78
N LEU A 171 -8.34 -13.23 -7.70
CA LEU A 171 -8.33 -12.29 -6.59
C LEU A 171 -7.59 -12.90 -5.40
N VAL A 172 -6.40 -12.37 -5.09
CA VAL A 172 -5.65 -12.78 -3.92
C VAL A 172 -5.29 -11.52 -3.11
N PRO A 173 -6.03 -11.22 -2.04
CA PRO A 173 -5.73 -10.08 -1.18
C PRO A 173 -4.36 -10.21 -0.52
N LEU A 174 -3.68 -9.06 -0.36
CA LEU A 174 -2.45 -9.00 0.44
C LEU A 174 -2.76 -9.16 1.93
N GLY A 175 -1.71 -9.38 2.71
CA GLY A 175 -1.81 -9.57 4.14
C GLY A 175 -1.35 -8.38 4.98
N VAL A 176 -1.53 -8.52 6.28
CA VAL A 176 -0.96 -7.67 7.33
C VAL A 176 -0.33 -8.54 8.41
N ASP A 177 0.74 -8.04 9.01
CA ASP A 177 1.39 -8.67 10.16
C ASP A 177 0.56 -8.39 11.43
N LEU A 178 -0.24 -9.39 11.82
CA LEU A 178 -1.16 -9.31 12.95
C LEU A 178 -0.47 -9.37 14.31
N ASP A 179 0.77 -9.84 14.38
CA ASP A 179 1.57 -9.91 15.61
C ASP A 179 2.27 -8.57 15.85
N LEU A 180 2.84 -8.00 14.80
CA LEU A 180 3.45 -6.69 14.86
C LEU A 180 2.41 -5.59 15.07
N PHE A 181 1.33 -5.58 14.28
CA PHE A 181 0.25 -4.61 14.39
C PHE A 181 -0.86 -5.16 15.28
N SER A 182 -0.81 -4.77 16.56
CA SER A 182 -1.71 -5.28 17.59
C SER A 182 -2.25 -4.15 18.47
N PRO A 183 -3.53 -4.22 18.90
CA PRO A 183 -4.09 -3.26 19.87
C PRO A 183 -3.32 -3.21 21.20
N ARG A 184 -2.58 -4.28 21.53
CA ARG A 184 -1.74 -4.38 22.75
C ARG A 184 -0.58 -3.37 22.76
N ARG A 185 -0.22 -2.80 21.60
CA ARG A 185 0.85 -1.81 21.47
C ARG A 185 0.40 -0.38 21.77
N ARG A 186 -0.85 -0.20 22.17
CA ARG A 186 -1.37 1.12 22.57
C ARG A 186 -0.58 1.70 23.74
N ASP A 187 -0.11 2.94 23.59
CA ASP A 187 0.74 3.61 24.54
C ASP A 187 0.20 5.02 24.86
N LEU A 188 -0.28 5.19 26.09
CA LEU A 188 -0.82 6.48 26.53
C LEU A 188 0.26 7.52 26.80
N GLY A 189 1.51 7.08 27.13
CA GLY A 189 2.67 7.97 27.27
C GLY A 189 3.00 8.63 25.92
N LEU A 190 2.97 7.88 24.82
CA LEU A 190 3.17 8.43 23.48
C LEU A 190 2.14 9.51 23.12
N ARG A 191 0.92 9.44 23.63
CA ARG A 191 -0.08 10.52 23.44
C ARG A 191 0.36 11.83 24.09
N ALA A 192 0.91 11.75 25.30
CA ALA A 192 1.42 12.90 26.00
C ALA A 192 2.63 13.51 25.28
N ASP A 193 3.60 12.67 24.85
CA ASP A 193 4.79 13.10 24.11
C ASP A 193 4.43 13.80 22.78
N LEU A 194 3.36 13.33 22.14
CA LEU A 194 2.82 13.93 20.91
C LEU A 194 1.92 15.16 21.18
N GLY A 195 1.75 15.57 22.41
CA GLY A 195 0.93 16.74 22.80
C GLY A 195 -0.57 16.55 22.50
N VAL A 196 -1.11 15.33 22.68
CA VAL A 196 -2.51 14.99 22.38
C VAL A 196 -3.40 15.08 23.63
N ALA A 197 -3.01 15.83 24.64
CA ALA A 197 -3.75 15.92 25.90
C ALA A 197 -5.22 16.31 25.67
N GLY A 198 -6.16 15.43 26.06
CA GLY A 198 -7.60 15.70 26.05
C GLY A 198 -8.29 15.74 24.69
N HIS A 199 -7.59 15.56 23.57
CA HIS A 199 -8.15 15.62 22.22
C HIS A 199 -8.10 14.27 21.51
N PRO A 200 -8.99 14.00 20.53
CA PRO A 200 -8.85 12.87 19.63
C PRO A 200 -7.53 12.93 18.86
N MET A 201 -6.84 11.79 18.78
CA MET A 201 -5.63 11.60 17.99
C MET A 201 -5.96 10.97 16.65
N LEU A 202 -5.80 11.72 15.58
CA LEU A 202 -5.89 11.23 14.22
C LEU A 202 -4.48 10.91 13.70
N VAL A 203 -4.35 9.89 12.88
CA VAL A 203 -3.07 9.54 12.25
C VAL A 203 -3.22 9.45 10.74
N HIS A 204 -2.23 9.97 10.00
CA HIS A 204 -2.03 9.70 8.58
C HIS A 204 -0.67 9.06 8.42
N CYS A 205 -0.62 7.78 8.03
CA CYS A 205 0.63 7.04 7.84
C CYS A 205 0.85 6.77 6.36
N GLY A 206 1.96 7.24 5.80
CA GLY A 206 2.30 6.99 4.41
C GLY A 206 3.21 8.04 3.77
N ARG A 207 3.52 7.82 2.47
CA ARG A 207 4.35 8.75 1.70
C ARG A 207 3.65 10.10 1.51
N LEU A 208 4.39 11.19 1.67
CA LEU A 208 3.88 12.56 1.47
C LEU A 208 3.92 12.93 -0.02
N SER A 209 3.03 12.34 -0.80
CA SER A 209 2.90 12.49 -2.25
C SER A 209 1.50 12.94 -2.66
N VAL A 210 1.32 13.32 -3.92
CA VAL A 210 0.07 13.90 -4.43
C VAL A 210 -1.09 12.90 -4.33
N GLU A 211 -0.85 11.65 -4.65
CA GLU A 211 -1.85 10.57 -4.67
C GLU A 211 -2.35 10.21 -3.26
N LYS A 212 -1.55 10.41 -2.21
CA LYS A 212 -1.95 10.11 -0.83
C LYS A 212 -2.83 11.17 -0.20
N ARG A 213 -2.95 12.37 -0.80
CA ARG A 213 -3.87 13.42 -0.39
C ARG A 213 -3.80 13.80 1.09
N VAL A 214 -2.58 13.93 1.62
CA VAL A 214 -2.34 14.37 3.01
C VAL A 214 -2.93 15.76 3.27
N ASP A 215 -2.96 16.61 2.23
CA ASP A 215 -3.65 17.90 2.24
C ASP A 215 -5.11 17.77 2.71
N ARG A 216 -5.82 16.74 2.24
CA ARG A 216 -7.21 16.47 2.65
C ARG A 216 -7.33 16.10 4.13
N SER A 217 -6.36 15.35 4.69
CA SER A 217 -6.31 15.07 6.14
C SER A 217 -6.14 16.34 6.96
N ILE A 218 -5.23 17.23 6.53
CA ILE A 218 -5.00 18.52 7.19
C ILE A 218 -6.25 19.41 7.14
N GLU A 219 -6.87 19.51 5.97
CA GLU A 219 -8.09 20.31 5.77
C GLU A 219 -9.30 19.74 6.55
N ALA A 220 -9.37 18.41 6.71
CA ALA A 220 -10.40 17.76 7.52
C ALA A 220 -10.25 18.15 9.00
N VAL A 221 -9.01 18.20 9.53
CA VAL A 221 -8.74 18.71 10.88
C VAL A 221 -9.18 20.18 11.01
N GLY A 222 -8.87 21.02 10.04
CA GLY A 222 -9.35 22.40 10.03
C GLY A 222 -10.88 22.50 10.01
N ALA A 223 -11.56 21.56 9.35
CA ALA A 223 -13.03 21.51 9.38
C ALA A 223 -13.56 21.06 10.74
N LEU A 224 -12.93 20.10 11.42
CA LEU A 224 -13.25 19.69 12.79
C LEU A 224 -13.08 20.84 13.77
N HIS A 225 -11.99 21.59 13.70
CA HIS A 225 -11.76 22.75 14.57
C HIS A 225 -12.84 23.82 14.40
N ARG A 226 -13.21 24.13 13.16
CA ARG A 226 -14.32 25.10 12.89
C ARG A 226 -15.69 24.61 13.39
N ALA A 227 -15.86 23.30 13.51
CA ALA A 227 -17.06 22.69 14.08
C ALA A 227 -17.04 22.58 15.61
N GLY A 228 -16.03 23.13 16.30
CA GLY A 228 -15.88 23.06 17.76
C GLY A 228 -15.43 21.68 18.28
N ALA A 229 -14.95 20.79 17.42
CA ALA A 229 -14.45 19.47 17.76
C ALA A 229 -12.94 19.34 17.44
N PRO A 230 -12.05 20.05 18.16
CA PRO A 230 -10.63 20.06 17.86
C PRO A 230 -10.01 18.66 18.02
N ALA A 231 -9.18 18.29 17.06
CA ALA A 231 -8.44 17.04 17.03
C ALA A 231 -6.98 17.29 16.62
N ARG A 232 -6.08 16.44 17.09
CA ARG A 232 -4.67 16.47 16.69
C ARG A 232 -4.40 15.44 15.59
N LEU A 233 -3.77 15.89 14.51
CA LEU A 233 -3.31 15.02 13.44
C LEU A 233 -1.80 14.74 13.59
N VAL A 234 -1.43 13.47 13.63
CA VAL A 234 -0.04 13.03 13.53
C VAL A 234 0.18 12.49 12.12
N VAL A 235 1.12 13.09 11.40
CA VAL A 235 1.49 12.70 10.03
C VAL A 235 2.81 11.94 10.09
N ALA A 236 2.75 10.61 9.90
CA ALA A 236 3.90 9.73 9.90
C ALA A 236 4.31 9.38 8.48
N GLY A 237 5.44 9.89 8.05
CA GLY A 237 5.99 9.67 6.73
C GLY A 237 6.80 10.85 6.20
N ASP A 238 7.34 10.66 5.00
CA ASP A 238 8.13 11.68 4.30
C ASP A 238 7.83 11.62 2.80
N GLY A 239 8.17 12.68 2.08
CA GLY A 239 7.98 12.72 0.64
C GLY A 239 8.06 14.14 0.05
N PRO A 240 7.92 14.25 -1.29
CA PRO A 240 8.15 15.50 -2.02
C PRO A 240 7.18 16.63 -1.66
N ARG A 241 6.06 16.32 -1.02
CA ARG A 241 5.06 17.32 -0.61
C ARG A 241 5.25 17.87 0.81
N ARG A 242 6.26 17.39 1.57
CA ARG A 242 6.44 17.71 2.98
C ARG A 242 6.36 19.21 3.27
N GLU A 243 7.20 20.02 2.65
CA GLU A 243 7.22 21.46 2.91
C GLU A 243 5.90 22.17 2.62
N SER A 244 5.23 21.79 1.51
CA SER A 244 3.94 22.38 1.14
C SER A 244 2.83 22.00 2.14
N LEU A 245 2.88 20.78 2.69
CA LEU A 245 1.95 20.29 3.69
C LEU A 245 2.19 20.94 5.07
N GLU A 246 3.44 21.12 5.46
CA GLU A 246 3.82 21.85 6.69
C GLU A 246 3.37 23.32 6.63
N ARG A 247 3.59 24.02 5.50
CA ARG A 247 3.05 25.38 5.30
C ARG A 247 1.54 25.41 5.44
N ARG A 248 0.83 24.47 4.85
CA ARG A 248 -0.64 24.35 4.98
C ARG A 248 -1.06 24.07 6.42
N ALA A 249 -0.37 23.20 7.13
CA ALA A 249 -0.68 22.88 8.52
C ALA A 249 -0.55 24.08 9.45
N ARG A 250 0.43 24.97 9.21
CA ARG A 250 0.64 26.21 10.01
C ARG A 250 -0.52 27.21 9.88
N THR A 251 -1.37 27.10 8.87
CA THR A 251 -2.56 27.97 8.73
C THR A 251 -3.73 27.54 9.63
N LEU A 252 -3.64 26.37 10.24
CA LEU A 252 -4.68 25.90 11.19
C LEU A 252 -4.49 26.55 12.57
N PRO A 253 -5.60 26.81 13.28
CA PRO A 253 -5.50 27.27 14.67
C PRO A 253 -4.83 26.20 15.53
N ALA A 254 -4.12 26.63 16.56
CA ALA A 254 -3.60 25.73 17.57
C ALA A 254 -4.73 25.06 18.37
N LEU A 255 -4.42 23.93 18.98
CA LEU A 255 -5.31 23.29 19.94
C LEU A 255 -5.48 24.15 21.18
N PRO A 256 -6.59 24.01 21.94
CA PRO A 256 -6.65 24.49 23.31
C PRO A 256 -5.41 23.99 24.07
N GLY A 257 -4.66 24.91 24.67
CA GLY A 257 -3.35 24.62 25.28
C GLY A 257 -2.14 24.97 24.41
N GLY A 258 -2.35 25.50 23.18
CA GLY A 258 -1.29 26.11 22.35
C GLY A 258 -0.53 25.14 21.46
N ALA A 259 -0.75 23.85 21.57
CA ALA A 259 -0.07 22.87 20.71
C ALA A 259 -0.55 22.96 19.24
N PRO A 260 0.33 22.80 18.24
CA PRO A 260 -0.07 22.78 16.83
C PRO A 260 -1.10 21.69 16.55
N ALA A 261 -2.08 21.97 15.69
CA ALA A 261 -3.10 20.97 15.28
C ALA A 261 -2.54 19.78 14.52
N VAL A 262 -1.39 19.93 13.86
CA VAL A 262 -0.73 18.89 13.07
C VAL A 262 0.72 18.73 13.51
N HIS A 263 1.12 17.49 13.73
CA HIS A 263 2.50 17.10 14.04
C HIS A 263 3.06 16.19 12.95
N PHE A 264 4.24 16.50 12.40
CA PHE A 264 4.94 15.69 11.41
C PHE A 264 6.10 14.95 12.08
N THR A 265 6.05 13.64 12.11
CA THR A 265 7.13 12.81 12.69
C THR A 265 8.30 12.61 11.72
N GLY A 266 8.09 12.85 10.42
CA GLY A 266 9.00 12.38 9.38
C GLY A 266 8.85 10.88 9.12
N PHE A 267 9.81 10.32 8.38
CA PHE A 267 9.86 8.89 8.10
C PHE A 267 10.28 8.11 9.35
N ILE A 268 9.45 7.16 9.76
CA ILE A 268 9.72 6.26 10.87
C ILE A 268 10.24 4.94 10.30
N ASN A 269 11.52 4.64 10.56
CA ASN A 269 12.16 3.41 10.08
C ASN A 269 11.79 2.20 10.95
N ASP A 270 11.58 2.42 12.23
CA ASP A 270 11.19 1.38 13.18
C ASP A 270 9.71 1.00 13.01
N ARG A 271 9.47 -0.21 12.52
CA ARG A 271 8.13 -0.76 12.31
C ARG A 271 7.36 -0.95 13.63
N ALA A 272 8.05 -1.23 14.73
CA ALA A 272 7.42 -1.35 16.03
C ALA A 272 6.90 0.01 16.52
N MET A 273 7.63 1.10 16.24
CA MET A 273 7.17 2.46 16.52
C MET A 273 5.96 2.84 15.66
N VAL A 274 5.94 2.44 14.37
CA VAL A 274 4.76 2.64 13.51
C VAL A 274 3.55 1.88 14.08
N ALA A 275 3.72 0.64 14.49
CA ALA A 275 2.65 -0.16 15.09
C ALA A 275 2.14 0.46 16.41
N LYS A 276 3.04 0.96 17.26
CA LYS A 276 2.72 1.69 18.48
C LYS A 276 1.91 2.95 18.16
N LEU A 277 2.35 3.75 17.19
CA LEU A 277 1.68 4.98 16.76
C LEU A 277 0.25 4.68 16.26
N LEU A 278 0.10 3.70 15.38
CA LEU A 278 -1.19 3.28 14.85
C LEU A 278 -2.12 2.78 15.98
N ALA A 279 -1.63 1.92 16.89
CA ALA A 279 -2.43 1.40 18.00
C ALA A 279 -2.87 2.51 18.98
N THR A 280 -2.09 3.60 19.08
CA THR A 280 -2.33 4.72 20.00
C THR A 280 -3.36 5.70 19.46
N ALA A 281 -3.51 5.80 18.13
CA ALA A 281 -4.47 6.68 17.49
C ALA A 281 -5.94 6.31 17.77
N ASP A 282 -6.82 7.28 17.63
CA ASP A 282 -8.27 7.08 17.76
C ASP A 282 -8.93 6.83 16.39
N VAL A 283 -8.38 7.41 15.31
CA VAL A 283 -8.81 7.20 13.92
C VAL A 283 -7.61 7.33 12.98
N SER A 284 -7.51 6.48 11.99
CA SER A 284 -6.55 6.59 10.89
C SER A 284 -7.21 7.16 9.64
N LEU A 285 -6.54 8.11 8.97
CA LEU A 285 -7.03 8.77 7.76
C LEU A 285 -6.33 8.24 6.52
N ALA A 286 -7.09 7.73 5.56
CA ALA A 286 -6.62 7.24 4.27
C ALA A 286 -7.34 7.95 3.10
N PRO A 287 -7.07 9.26 2.86
CA PRO A 287 -7.83 10.08 1.91
C PRO A 287 -7.40 9.91 0.45
N GLY A 288 -6.41 9.09 0.16
CA GLY A 288 -5.92 8.85 -1.19
C GLY A 288 -6.97 8.15 -2.07
N PRO A 289 -7.41 8.75 -3.20
CA PRO A 289 -8.48 8.17 -4.03
C PRO A 289 -7.99 7.04 -4.94
N HIS A 290 -6.70 6.80 -5.00
CA HIS A 290 -6.08 5.79 -5.89
C HIS A 290 -5.38 4.68 -5.12
N GLU A 291 -5.74 4.49 -3.84
CA GLU A 291 -5.24 3.37 -3.05
C GLU A 291 -5.80 2.07 -3.61
N THR A 292 -4.92 1.15 -4.01
CA THR A 292 -5.31 -0.12 -4.64
C THR A 292 -5.42 -1.27 -3.67
N PHE A 293 -4.79 -1.16 -2.49
CA PHE A 293 -4.98 -2.09 -1.38
C PHE A 293 -5.01 -1.35 -0.05
N GLY A 294 -4.02 -0.48 0.21
CA GLY A 294 -3.99 0.34 1.41
C GLY A 294 -3.40 -0.37 2.63
N LEU A 295 -2.20 -0.94 2.50
CA LEU A 295 -1.52 -1.63 3.61
C LEU A 295 -1.49 -0.80 4.89
N ALA A 296 -1.19 0.51 4.82
CA ALA A 296 -1.16 1.37 6.01
C ALA A 296 -2.52 1.46 6.72
N ALA A 297 -3.62 1.43 5.96
CA ALA A 297 -4.96 1.40 6.54
C ALA A 297 -5.26 0.03 7.17
N LEU A 298 -4.84 -1.06 6.52
CA LEU A 298 -4.99 -2.40 7.06
C LEU A 298 -4.12 -2.60 8.32
N GLU A 299 -2.92 -2.03 8.37
CA GLU A 299 -2.05 -1.96 9.56
C GLU A 299 -2.72 -1.20 10.71
N ALA A 300 -3.43 -0.11 10.40
CA ALA A 300 -4.21 0.62 11.40
C ALA A 300 -5.37 -0.23 11.93
N LEU A 301 -6.13 -0.90 11.06
CA LEU A 301 -7.19 -1.82 11.47
C LEU A 301 -6.63 -2.96 12.34
N ALA A 302 -5.51 -3.56 11.96
CA ALA A 302 -4.83 -4.61 12.73
C ALA A 302 -4.40 -4.14 14.13
N ALA A 303 -3.95 -2.87 14.23
CA ALA A 303 -3.63 -2.20 15.49
C ALA A 303 -4.90 -1.81 16.30
N GLY A 304 -6.09 -2.16 15.82
CA GLY A 304 -7.36 -1.84 16.46
C GLY A 304 -7.77 -0.38 16.27
N THR A 305 -7.28 0.31 15.27
CA THR A 305 -7.62 1.72 15.01
C THR A 305 -8.53 1.80 13.79
N PRO A 306 -9.76 2.33 13.96
CA PRO A 306 -10.70 2.47 12.86
C PRO A 306 -10.17 3.42 11.80
N VAL A 307 -10.61 3.22 10.55
CA VAL A 307 -10.12 3.95 9.38
C VAL A 307 -11.22 4.79 8.74
N VAL A 308 -10.91 6.04 8.42
CA VAL A 308 -11.72 6.86 7.52
C VAL A 308 -11.02 6.90 6.16
N ALA A 309 -11.65 6.34 5.15
CA ALA A 309 -11.06 6.14 3.82
C ALA A 309 -11.81 6.85 2.70
N SER A 310 -11.11 7.10 1.60
CA SER A 310 -11.70 7.64 0.37
C SER A 310 -12.65 6.64 -0.29
N ARG A 311 -13.82 7.11 -0.71
CA ARG A 311 -14.80 6.34 -1.50
C ARG A 311 -14.23 5.87 -2.85
N SER A 312 -13.27 6.57 -3.39
CA SER A 312 -12.70 6.32 -4.72
C SER A 312 -11.51 5.36 -4.69
N SER A 313 -11.26 4.68 -3.57
CA SER A 313 -10.16 3.75 -3.36
C SER A 313 -10.65 2.33 -3.06
N ALA A 314 -9.77 1.34 -3.19
CA ALA A 314 -10.05 -0.04 -2.82
C ALA A 314 -10.42 -0.22 -1.32
N LEU A 315 -10.11 0.76 -0.49
CA LEU A 315 -10.48 0.72 0.93
C LEU A 315 -12.00 0.77 1.15
N ALA A 316 -12.78 1.17 0.14
CA ALA A 316 -14.24 1.09 0.19
C ALA A 316 -14.75 -0.35 0.33
N ASP A 317 -13.99 -1.35 -0.14
CA ASP A 317 -14.32 -2.77 -0.02
C ASP A 317 -13.77 -3.38 1.28
N ILE A 318 -12.79 -2.72 1.90
CA ILE A 318 -12.11 -3.21 3.10
C ILE A 318 -12.72 -2.65 4.38
N VAL A 319 -13.03 -1.36 4.41
CA VAL A 319 -13.55 -0.65 5.60
C VAL A 319 -15.07 -0.80 5.66
N THR A 320 -15.57 -1.43 6.72
CA THR A 320 -17.01 -1.55 7.01
C THR A 320 -17.46 -0.48 8.00
N ALA A 321 -18.77 -0.31 8.16
CA ALA A 321 -19.34 0.69 9.07
C ALA A 321 -18.95 0.47 10.55
N GLU A 322 -18.65 -0.78 10.93
CA GLU A 322 -18.26 -1.12 12.30
C GLU A 322 -16.80 -0.78 12.60
N CYS A 323 -15.92 -0.81 11.57
CA CYS A 323 -14.49 -0.61 11.73
C CYS A 323 -13.99 0.72 11.17
N GLY A 324 -14.89 1.61 10.74
CA GLY A 324 -14.53 2.90 10.19
C GLY A 324 -15.64 3.57 9.39
N ALA A 325 -15.26 4.43 8.44
CA ALA A 325 -16.21 5.08 7.56
C ALA A 325 -15.61 5.37 6.17
N ILE A 326 -16.46 5.37 5.15
CA ILE A 326 -16.12 5.74 3.79
C ILE A 326 -16.62 7.16 3.51
N ALA A 327 -15.70 8.05 3.16
CA ALA A 327 -15.98 9.46 2.93
C ALA A 327 -15.88 9.84 1.45
N ALA A 328 -16.74 10.77 1.02
CA ALA A 328 -16.56 11.44 -0.27
C ALA A 328 -15.23 12.24 -0.27
N ASP A 329 -14.64 12.42 -1.43
CA ASP A 329 -13.31 13.01 -1.63
C ASP A 329 -13.25 14.53 -1.35
N ARG A 330 -13.79 14.94 -0.21
CA ARG A 330 -13.87 16.35 0.25
C ARG A 330 -13.49 16.44 1.73
N PRO A 331 -12.78 17.49 2.16
CA PRO A 331 -12.33 17.65 3.55
C PRO A 331 -13.46 17.62 4.58
N ARG A 332 -14.58 18.30 4.30
CA ARG A 332 -15.75 18.31 5.19
C ARG A 332 -16.40 16.93 5.33
N ALA A 333 -16.38 16.09 4.27
CA ALA A 333 -16.90 14.73 4.35
C ALA A 333 -16.01 13.85 5.22
N PHE A 334 -14.69 14.02 5.14
CA PHE A 334 -13.75 13.35 6.03
C PHE A 334 -13.92 13.80 7.48
N ALA A 335 -14.07 15.10 7.73
CA ALA A 335 -14.32 15.61 9.07
C ALA A 335 -15.60 15.00 9.68
N ARG A 336 -16.70 14.98 8.93
CA ARG A 336 -17.95 14.35 9.36
C ARG A 336 -17.77 12.87 9.66
N ALA A 337 -17.13 12.11 8.76
CA ALA A 337 -16.87 10.70 8.96
C ALA A 337 -16.00 10.43 10.20
N VAL A 338 -15.03 11.29 10.49
CA VAL A 338 -14.24 11.23 11.74
C VAL A 338 -15.15 11.42 12.95
N THR A 339 -16.05 12.41 12.93
CA THR A 339 -17.00 12.65 14.02
C THR A 339 -17.91 11.45 14.23
N ASP A 340 -18.45 10.88 13.15
CA ASP A 340 -19.34 9.70 13.18
C ASP A 340 -18.60 8.48 13.80
N VAL A 341 -17.34 8.22 13.38
CA VAL A 341 -16.51 7.14 13.94
C VAL A 341 -16.18 7.39 15.42
N LEU A 342 -15.86 8.63 15.81
CA LEU A 342 -15.55 8.96 17.20
C LEU A 342 -16.76 8.84 18.12
N ALA A 343 -17.97 9.03 17.62
CA ALA A 343 -19.22 8.84 18.36
C ALA A 343 -19.53 7.36 18.68
N MET A 344 -18.91 6.41 17.95
CA MET A 344 -19.07 4.98 18.24
C MET A 344 -18.37 4.61 19.56
N PRO A 345 -18.88 3.59 20.32
CA PRO A 345 -18.21 3.09 21.50
C PRO A 345 -16.76 2.67 21.22
N THR A 346 -15.81 3.20 22.00
CA THR A 346 -14.38 3.01 21.73
C THR A 346 -13.96 1.53 21.69
N SER A 347 -14.42 0.71 22.62
CA SER A 347 -14.13 -0.73 22.66
C SER A 347 -14.69 -1.45 21.43
N GLY A 348 -15.93 -1.15 21.05
CA GLY A 348 -16.61 -1.76 19.91
C GLY A 348 -15.90 -1.48 18.58
N ARG A 349 -15.64 -0.19 18.26
CA ARG A 349 -14.98 0.17 17.00
C ARG A 349 -13.54 -0.38 16.91
N ARG A 350 -12.82 -0.47 18.04
CA ARG A 350 -11.45 -1.03 18.07
C ARG A 350 -11.44 -2.53 17.89
N LEU A 351 -12.39 -3.26 18.51
CA LEU A 351 -12.56 -4.69 18.32
C LEU A 351 -12.94 -4.99 16.87
N ALA A 352 -13.90 -4.27 16.32
CA ALA A 352 -14.34 -4.45 14.93
C ALA A 352 -13.19 -4.17 13.93
N ALA A 353 -12.36 -3.14 14.16
CA ALA A 353 -11.18 -2.86 13.37
C ALA A 353 -10.21 -4.05 13.36
N ARG A 354 -9.89 -4.60 14.54
CA ARG A 354 -9.02 -5.77 14.66
C ARG A 354 -9.62 -7.00 13.98
N SER A 355 -10.87 -7.33 14.25
CA SER A 355 -11.56 -8.49 13.64
C SER A 355 -11.63 -8.40 12.13
N ARG A 356 -11.78 -7.18 11.58
CA ARG A 356 -11.72 -6.97 10.13
C ARG A 356 -10.34 -7.28 9.56
N ALA A 357 -9.27 -6.81 10.21
CA ALA A 357 -7.90 -7.07 9.76
C ALA A 357 -7.50 -8.54 9.83
N GLU A 358 -8.04 -9.31 10.77
CA GLU A 358 -7.78 -10.75 10.92
C GLU A 358 -8.20 -11.57 9.70
N GLN A 359 -9.09 -11.04 8.86
CA GLN A 359 -9.46 -11.66 7.59
C GLN A 359 -8.36 -11.54 6.52
N PHE A 360 -7.32 -10.73 6.77
CA PHE A 360 -6.24 -10.38 5.84
C PHE A 360 -4.85 -10.72 6.41
N GLY A 361 -4.67 -11.89 7.01
CA GLY A 361 -3.35 -12.32 7.48
C GLY A 361 -2.43 -12.77 6.32
N TRP A 362 -1.11 -12.56 6.46
CA TRP A 362 -0.12 -13.02 5.46
C TRP A 362 -0.20 -14.52 5.16
N PRO A 363 -0.46 -15.44 6.14
CA PRO A 363 -0.60 -16.86 5.82
C PRO A 363 -1.68 -17.15 4.76
N ARG A 364 -2.80 -16.43 4.82
CA ARG A 364 -3.88 -16.57 3.83
C ARG A 364 -3.47 -16.02 2.46
N ALA A 365 -2.79 -14.89 2.42
CA ALA A 365 -2.27 -14.30 1.17
C ALA A 365 -1.25 -15.25 0.50
N VAL A 366 -0.31 -15.80 1.28
CA VAL A 366 0.68 -16.79 0.81
C VAL A 366 0.01 -18.05 0.28
N ALA A 367 -0.94 -18.62 1.02
CA ALA A 367 -1.67 -19.81 0.57
C ALA A 367 -2.44 -19.55 -0.74
N GLY A 368 -3.08 -18.38 -0.86
CA GLY A 368 -3.77 -17.97 -2.09
C GLY A 368 -2.82 -17.83 -3.27
N MET A 369 -1.66 -17.20 -3.07
CA MET A 369 -0.64 -17.08 -4.11
C MET A 369 -0.06 -18.43 -4.52
N LEU A 370 0.31 -19.30 -3.57
CA LEU A 370 0.82 -20.64 -3.87
C LEU A 370 -0.20 -21.49 -4.64
N ALA A 371 -1.50 -21.35 -4.34
CA ALA A 371 -2.55 -22.02 -5.10
C ALA A 371 -2.64 -21.54 -6.58
N VAL A 372 -2.27 -20.28 -6.86
CA VAL A 372 -2.16 -19.74 -8.22
C VAL A 372 -0.88 -20.21 -8.89
N LEU A 373 0.26 -20.18 -8.18
CA LEU A 373 1.58 -20.55 -8.73
C LEU A 373 1.72 -22.06 -9.01
N GLY A 374 0.90 -22.91 -8.40
CA GLY A 374 0.88 -24.36 -8.57
C GLY A 374 -0.07 -24.88 -9.66
N ARG A 375 -0.74 -23.99 -10.39
CA ARG A 375 -1.62 -24.32 -11.53
C ARG A 375 -0.84 -24.34 -12.84
#